data_706eb8efe7f959e6825fcedfe3c378a8
#
_entry.id   706eb8efe7f959e6825fcedfe3c378a8
#
_cell.length_a   1.000
_cell.length_b   1.000
_cell.length_c   1.000
_cell.angle_alpha   90.00
_cell.angle_beta   90.00
_cell.angle_gamma   90.00
#
_symmetry.space_group_name_H-M   'P 1'
#
loop_
_entity.id
_entity.type
_entity.pdbx_description
1 polymer ?
#
loop_
_entity_poly.entity_id
_entity_poly.type
_entity_poly.pdbx_seq_one_letter_code
_entity_poly.pdbx_strand_id
1 'polypeptide(L)'
;MPTPAKFDFEVIRKGKVYEEVAKQIKRLILKNLKPGDKLPSERELAEMLQVSRSSIRDAIRGLELVGMVEPRQGAGTIVRELATDSLTNPFADALERRQKSVGELLDFRKMLEPPLAARAAMHASADEISEMEEILQRQEDKQEQGEVTIAEDAEFHYSVALASGNSVVLKVIDILMELLRETRERSLQVRGRSQKSLAGHRRILAAIKRRDAEAAKAAMRRHIEDVEEIVMNKF
;
A
#
# COMPACT_ATOMS: atom_id res chain seq x y z
N MET A 1 10.00 -12.11 -47.29
CA MET A 1 11.05 -12.53 -46.35
C MET A 1 10.63 -12.10 -44.96
N PRO A 2 10.47 -12.99 -43.99
CA PRO A 2 10.15 -12.56 -42.63
C PRO A 2 11.38 -11.85 -42.05
N THR A 3 11.15 -10.71 -41.43
CA THR A 3 12.16 -9.96 -40.67
C THR A 3 12.66 -10.83 -39.54
N PRO A 4 14.00 -11.04 -39.36
CA PRO A 4 14.49 -11.86 -38.26
C PRO A 4 14.05 -11.27 -36.94
N ALA A 5 13.63 -12.12 -36.01
CA ALA A 5 13.29 -11.73 -34.66
C ALA A 5 14.47 -10.96 -34.05
N LYS A 6 14.18 -9.79 -33.52
CA LYS A 6 15.18 -8.78 -33.12
C LYS A 6 16.01 -9.18 -31.89
N PHE A 7 15.65 -10.28 -31.24
CA PHE A 7 16.31 -10.76 -30.02
C PHE A 7 16.21 -12.28 -29.92
N ASP A 8 17.35 -12.95 -29.93
CA ASP A 8 17.48 -14.37 -29.64
C ASP A 8 18.42 -14.52 -28.43
N PHE A 9 17.85 -14.82 -27.26
CA PHE A 9 18.59 -14.95 -26.01
C PHE A 9 18.58 -16.39 -25.51
N GLU A 10 19.76 -16.98 -25.42
CA GLU A 10 19.89 -18.25 -24.70
C GLU A 10 19.89 -18.06 -23.18
N VAL A 11 19.29 -19.02 -22.46
CA VAL A 11 19.14 -18.98 -21.00
C VAL A 11 20.49 -19.12 -20.31
N ILE A 12 20.97 -18.06 -19.66
CA ILE A 12 22.18 -18.07 -18.83
C ILE A 12 21.87 -18.72 -17.48
N ARG A 13 22.38 -19.92 -17.22
CA ARG A 13 22.13 -20.72 -15.99
C ARG A 13 22.93 -20.28 -14.75
N LYS A 14 23.56 -19.11 -14.70
CA LYS A 14 24.42 -18.66 -13.59
C LYS A 14 23.74 -17.73 -12.55
N GLY A 15 22.41 -17.71 -12.46
CA GLY A 15 21.67 -16.67 -11.71
C GLY A 15 21.45 -16.88 -10.22
N LYS A 16 21.92 -17.94 -9.56
CA LYS A 16 21.44 -18.25 -8.19
C LYS A 16 22.31 -17.77 -7.03
N VAL A 17 23.59 -17.49 -7.23
CA VAL A 17 24.50 -17.17 -6.11
C VAL A 17 24.18 -15.80 -5.53
N TYR A 18 23.98 -14.77 -6.34
CA TYR A 18 23.68 -13.42 -5.87
C TYR A 18 22.31 -13.34 -5.16
N GLU A 19 21.33 -14.14 -5.60
CA GLU A 19 20.01 -14.20 -4.93
C GLU A 19 20.11 -14.76 -3.52
N GLU A 20 20.89 -15.84 -3.34
CA GLU A 20 21.09 -16.43 -2.02
C GLU A 20 21.91 -15.50 -1.12
N VAL A 21 22.91 -14.82 -1.66
CA VAL A 21 23.66 -13.77 -0.98
C VAL A 21 22.73 -12.64 -0.53
N ALA A 22 21.86 -12.16 -1.43
CA ALA A 22 20.89 -11.10 -1.09
C ALA A 22 19.94 -11.55 0.02
N LYS A 23 19.45 -12.80 0.01
CA LYS A 23 18.62 -13.34 1.09
C LYS A 23 19.34 -13.38 2.43
N GLN A 24 20.61 -13.77 2.45
CA GLN A 24 21.39 -13.82 3.69
C GLN A 24 21.69 -12.42 4.25
N ILE A 25 22.08 -11.47 3.40
CA ILE A 25 22.27 -10.06 3.80
C ILE A 25 20.94 -9.48 4.30
N LYS A 26 19.82 -9.72 3.62
CA LYS A 26 18.48 -9.30 4.07
C LYS A 26 18.15 -9.86 5.46
N ARG A 27 18.43 -11.14 5.72
CA ARG A 27 18.22 -11.73 7.07
C ARG A 27 19.10 -11.07 8.13
N LEU A 28 20.36 -10.76 7.81
CA LEU A 28 21.27 -10.03 8.71
C LEU A 28 20.69 -8.66 9.04
N ILE A 29 20.26 -7.90 8.04
CA ILE A 29 19.65 -6.58 8.23
C ILE A 29 18.43 -6.70 9.16
N LEU A 30 17.47 -7.58 8.83
CA LEU A 30 16.23 -7.69 9.58
C LEU A 30 16.38 -8.18 11.03
N LYS A 31 17.44 -8.94 11.34
CA LYS A 31 17.65 -9.51 12.68
C LYS A 31 18.57 -8.70 13.55
N ASN A 32 19.59 -8.08 12.98
CA ASN A 32 20.75 -7.63 13.74
C ASN A 32 21.13 -6.16 13.51
N LEU A 33 20.57 -5.50 12.49
CA LEU A 33 20.96 -4.13 12.12
C LEU A 33 19.77 -3.19 12.21
N LYS A 34 20.08 -1.92 12.51
CA LYS A 34 19.11 -0.82 12.55
C LYS A 34 19.34 0.12 11.36
N PRO A 35 18.33 0.92 10.99
CA PRO A 35 18.54 2.03 10.06
C PRO A 35 19.72 2.91 10.48
N GLY A 36 20.60 3.23 9.54
CA GLY A 36 21.84 3.95 9.78
C GLY A 36 23.06 3.07 10.04
N ASP A 37 22.89 1.79 10.38
CA ASP A 37 24.00 0.87 10.58
C ASP A 37 24.71 0.58 9.25
N LYS A 38 26.01 0.33 9.34
CA LYS A 38 26.85 0.02 8.19
C LYS A 38 26.97 -1.50 8.00
N LEU A 39 26.74 -1.95 6.74
CA LEU A 39 27.07 -3.32 6.37
C LEU A 39 28.59 -3.54 6.37
N PRO A 40 29.04 -4.79 6.59
CA PRO A 40 30.42 -5.16 6.29
C PRO A 40 30.77 -4.83 4.84
N SER A 41 32.03 -4.52 4.55
CA SER A 41 32.48 -4.20 3.20
C SER A 41 32.25 -5.37 2.22
N GLU A 42 32.20 -5.06 0.92
CA GLU A 42 32.08 -6.10 -0.12
C GLU A 42 33.16 -7.18 0.01
N ARG A 43 34.36 -6.79 0.46
CA ARG A 43 35.47 -7.73 0.68
C ARG A 43 35.17 -8.66 1.86
N GLU A 44 34.78 -8.09 3.00
CA GLU A 44 34.45 -8.88 4.20
C GLU A 44 33.26 -9.82 3.95
N LEU A 45 32.19 -9.32 3.29
CA LEU A 45 31.06 -10.15 2.93
C LEU A 45 31.45 -11.29 1.97
N ALA A 46 32.35 -11.02 1.02
CA ALA A 46 32.84 -12.04 0.09
C ALA A 46 33.64 -13.14 0.84
N GLU A 47 34.47 -12.76 1.78
CA GLU A 47 35.23 -13.65 2.65
C GLU A 47 34.29 -14.48 3.56
N MET A 48 33.35 -13.81 4.24
CA MET A 48 32.39 -14.45 5.15
C MET A 48 31.47 -15.45 4.46
N LEU A 49 30.99 -15.13 3.23
CA LEU A 49 30.05 -15.94 2.48
C LEU A 49 30.72 -16.88 1.47
N GLN A 50 32.06 -16.82 1.35
CA GLN A 50 32.88 -17.60 0.43
C GLN A 50 32.39 -17.51 -1.04
N VAL A 51 32.08 -16.30 -1.48
CA VAL A 51 31.62 -16.00 -2.83
C VAL A 51 32.47 -14.92 -3.48
N SER A 52 32.28 -14.73 -4.80
CA SER A 52 32.97 -13.65 -5.52
C SER A 52 32.49 -12.26 -5.08
N ARG A 53 33.37 -11.26 -5.11
CA ARG A 53 33.00 -9.86 -4.85
C ARG A 53 31.96 -9.33 -5.87
N SER A 54 31.95 -9.85 -7.09
CA SER A 54 30.91 -9.53 -8.08
C SER A 54 29.53 -9.99 -7.63
N SER A 55 29.41 -11.21 -7.07
CA SER A 55 28.14 -11.73 -6.53
C SER A 55 27.64 -10.91 -5.35
N ILE A 56 28.56 -10.42 -4.48
CA ILE A 56 28.21 -9.50 -3.39
C ILE A 56 27.70 -8.17 -3.93
N ARG A 57 28.39 -7.60 -4.92
CA ARG A 57 28.00 -6.32 -5.54
C ARG A 57 26.64 -6.41 -6.20
N ASP A 58 26.37 -7.48 -6.93
CA ASP A 58 25.09 -7.69 -7.58
C ASP A 58 23.96 -7.90 -6.56
N ALA A 59 24.24 -8.59 -5.44
CA ALA A 59 23.31 -8.71 -4.33
C ALA A 59 23.02 -7.36 -3.65
N ILE A 60 24.07 -6.55 -3.39
CA ILE A 60 23.92 -5.20 -2.81
C ILE A 60 23.11 -4.30 -3.74
N ARG A 61 23.35 -4.33 -5.05
CA ARG A 61 22.54 -3.59 -6.04
C ARG A 61 21.08 -4.03 -6.03
N GLY A 62 20.82 -5.34 -5.91
CA GLY A 62 19.45 -5.84 -5.75
C GLY A 62 18.77 -5.32 -4.48
N LEU A 63 19.50 -5.26 -3.35
CA LEU A 63 18.99 -4.71 -2.09
C LEU A 63 18.84 -3.18 -2.12
N GLU A 64 19.68 -2.48 -2.88
CA GLU A 64 19.57 -1.03 -3.13
C GLU A 64 18.32 -0.71 -3.96
N LEU A 65 18.06 -1.48 -5.02
CA LEU A 65 16.83 -1.33 -5.85
C LEU A 65 15.53 -1.48 -5.04
N VAL A 66 15.54 -2.35 -4.02
CA VAL A 66 14.40 -2.48 -3.11
C VAL A 66 14.51 -1.57 -1.88
N GLY A 67 15.45 -0.61 -1.88
CA GLY A 67 15.57 0.43 -0.87
C GLY A 67 16.01 -0.04 0.51
N MET A 68 16.52 -1.26 0.66
CA MET A 68 16.99 -1.78 1.95
C MET A 68 18.34 -1.23 2.37
N VAL A 69 19.17 -0.86 1.41
CA VAL A 69 20.51 -0.32 1.63
C VAL A 69 20.81 0.83 0.68
N GLU A 70 21.79 1.65 1.04
CA GLU A 70 22.28 2.78 0.25
C GLU A 70 23.81 2.76 0.23
N PRO A 71 24.47 2.54 -0.92
CA PRO A 71 25.90 2.72 -1.05
C PRO A 71 26.24 4.21 -0.98
N ARG A 72 27.08 4.60 -0.01
CA ARG A 72 27.59 5.97 0.14
C ARG A 72 29.08 6.01 -0.16
N GLN A 73 29.49 6.88 -1.05
CA GLN A 73 30.91 7.04 -1.42
C GLN A 73 31.73 7.39 -0.18
N GLY A 74 32.78 6.60 0.10
CA GLY A 74 33.66 6.78 1.26
C GLY A 74 33.10 6.26 2.59
N ALA A 75 31.79 6.08 2.73
CA ALA A 75 31.15 5.60 3.97
C ALA A 75 30.80 4.10 3.94
N GLY A 76 30.72 3.49 2.77
CA GLY A 76 30.31 2.10 2.57
C GLY A 76 28.80 1.96 2.34
N THR A 77 28.25 0.78 2.55
CA THR A 77 26.82 0.51 2.36
C THR A 77 26.08 0.65 3.69
N ILE A 78 25.12 1.54 3.74
CA ILE A 78 24.33 1.87 4.95
C ILE A 78 22.94 1.22 4.84
N VAL A 79 22.48 0.63 5.95
CA VAL A 79 21.10 0.14 6.08
C VAL A 79 20.15 1.33 6.08
N ARG A 80 19.21 1.36 5.16
CA ARG A 80 18.16 2.38 5.16
C ARG A 80 17.08 2.01 6.15
N GLU A 81 16.43 3.02 6.71
CA GLU A 81 15.11 2.82 7.24
C GLU A 81 14.29 2.21 6.09
N LEU A 82 13.75 1.02 6.31
CA LEU A 82 12.84 0.44 5.35
C LEU A 82 11.66 1.41 5.26
N ALA A 83 11.86 2.45 4.45
CA ALA A 83 10.74 3.22 3.97
C ALA A 83 9.84 2.17 3.34
N THR A 84 8.69 2.00 3.93
CA THR A 84 7.65 1.09 3.48
C THR A 84 7.35 1.28 1.98
N ASP A 85 7.68 2.45 1.43
CA ASP A 85 7.58 2.82 0.02
C ASP A 85 8.45 1.97 -0.94
N SER A 86 9.60 1.47 -0.48
CA SER A 86 10.49 0.67 -1.34
C SER A 86 9.99 -0.76 -1.62
N LEU A 87 9.09 -1.28 -0.79
CA LEU A 87 8.42 -2.56 -1.03
C LEU A 87 7.07 -2.36 -1.74
N THR A 88 6.47 -1.19 -1.59
CA THR A 88 5.17 -0.86 -2.17
C THR A 88 5.26 -0.44 -3.63
N ASN A 89 6.32 0.25 -4.05
CA ASN A 89 6.48 0.68 -5.44
C ASN A 89 6.50 -0.47 -6.45
N PRO A 90 7.28 -1.57 -6.29
CA PRO A 90 7.20 -2.71 -7.21
C PRO A 90 5.84 -3.42 -7.21
N PHE A 91 5.14 -3.41 -6.08
CA PHE A 91 3.80 -3.98 -5.99
C PHE A 91 2.76 -3.04 -6.62
N ALA A 92 2.84 -1.75 -6.38
CA ALA A 92 2.03 -0.73 -7.04
C ALA A 92 2.24 -0.75 -8.56
N ASP A 93 3.50 -0.74 -9.04
CA ASP A 93 3.86 -0.84 -10.45
C ASP A 93 3.31 -2.12 -11.10
N ALA A 94 3.34 -3.25 -10.38
CA ALA A 94 2.80 -4.51 -10.88
C ALA A 94 1.26 -4.48 -10.98
N LEU A 95 0.59 -3.77 -10.10
CA LEU A 95 -0.86 -3.56 -10.13
C LEU A 95 -1.25 -2.58 -11.25
N GLU A 96 -0.52 -1.46 -11.41
CA GLU A 96 -0.77 -0.48 -12.47
C GLU A 96 -0.59 -1.07 -13.88
N ARG A 97 0.50 -1.84 -14.09
CA ARG A 97 0.79 -2.46 -15.40
C ARG A 97 -0.29 -3.45 -15.87
N ARG A 98 -1.12 -3.94 -14.98
CA ARG A 98 -2.18 -4.90 -15.33
C ARG A 98 -3.51 -4.25 -15.72
N GLN A 99 -3.60 -2.93 -15.87
CA GLN A 99 -4.86 -2.22 -16.20
C GLN A 99 -6.09 -2.93 -15.62
N LYS A 100 -6.10 -3.07 -14.29
CA LYS A 100 -7.21 -3.79 -13.66
C LYS A 100 -8.48 -3.00 -13.85
N SER A 101 -9.54 -3.70 -14.16
CA SER A 101 -10.85 -3.08 -14.22
C SER A 101 -11.18 -2.46 -12.86
N VAL A 102 -11.81 -1.31 -12.88
CA VAL A 102 -12.28 -0.64 -11.66
C VAL A 102 -13.11 -1.61 -10.79
N GLY A 103 -13.84 -2.53 -11.43
CA GLY A 103 -14.59 -3.58 -10.76
C GLY A 103 -13.70 -4.50 -9.90
N GLU A 104 -12.53 -4.91 -10.40
CA GLU A 104 -11.59 -5.75 -9.62
C GLU A 104 -11.03 -5.01 -8.39
N LEU A 105 -10.77 -3.69 -8.52
CA LEU A 105 -10.32 -2.87 -7.40
C LEU A 105 -11.43 -2.69 -6.34
N LEU A 106 -12.67 -2.49 -6.78
CA LEU A 106 -13.82 -2.41 -5.87
C LEU A 106 -14.11 -3.76 -5.20
N ASP A 107 -13.94 -4.87 -5.93
CA ASP A 107 -14.05 -6.21 -5.36
C ASP A 107 -12.97 -6.47 -4.29
N PHE A 108 -11.74 -6.06 -4.56
CA PHE A 108 -10.66 -6.13 -3.57
C PHE A 108 -10.97 -5.28 -2.32
N ARG A 109 -11.56 -4.08 -2.47
CA ARG A 109 -12.05 -3.29 -1.32
C ARG A 109 -13.07 -4.07 -0.48
N LYS A 110 -14.04 -4.73 -1.13
CA LYS A 110 -15.06 -5.55 -0.44
C LYS A 110 -14.46 -6.71 0.35
N MET A 111 -13.32 -7.24 -0.08
CA MET A 111 -12.59 -8.30 0.64
C MET A 111 -11.80 -7.74 1.84
N LEU A 112 -11.24 -6.54 1.71
CA LEU A 112 -10.26 -5.99 2.66
C LEU A 112 -10.88 -5.04 3.69
N GLU A 113 -11.66 -4.05 3.27
CA GLU A 113 -12.09 -2.96 4.15
C GLU A 113 -13.17 -3.35 5.18
N PRO A 114 -14.18 -4.21 4.87
CA PRO A 114 -15.16 -4.59 5.88
C PRO A 114 -14.57 -5.30 7.11
N PRO A 115 -13.64 -6.25 7.03
CA PRO A 115 -12.94 -6.79 8.19
C PRO A 115 -12.13 -5.74 8.96
N LEU A 116 -11.57 -4.72 8.28
CA LEU A 116 -10.85 -3.64 8.94
C LEU A 116 -11.79 -2.75 9.75
N ALA A 117 -12.96 -2.42 9.22
CA ALA A 117 -13.98 -1.68 9.96
C ALA A 117 -14.47 -2.45 11.22
N ALA A 118 -14.62 -3.77 11.12
CA ALA A 118 -14.91 -4.60 12.29
C ALA A 118 -13.81 -4.51 13.35
N ARG A 119 -12.54 -4.59 12.93
CA ARG A 119 -11.40 -4.44 13.85
C ARG A 119 -11.30 -3.04 14.44
N ALA A 120 -11.55 -1.99 13.63
CA ALA A 120 -11.61 -0.62 14.14
C ALA A 120 -12.69 -0.46 15.22
N ALA A 121 -13.84 -1.08 15.07
CA ALA A 121 -14.87 -1.08 16.10
C ALA A 121 -14.38 -1.70 17.42
N MET A 122 -13.52 -2.72 17.38
CA MET A 122 -12.97 -3.38 18.57
C MET A 122 -11.80 -2.62 19.20
N HIS A 123 -10.98 -1.92 18.40
CA HIS A 123 -9.66 -1.46 18.84
C HIS A 123 -9.47 0.06 18.80
N ALA A 124 -10.27 0.82 18.02
CA ALA A 124 -10.11 2.26 17.89
C ALA A 124 -10.04 2.95 19.26
N SER A 125 -9.07 3.82 19.45
CA SER A 125 -8.98 4.72 20.60
C SER A 125 -10.05 5.82 20.52
N ALA A 126 -10.24 6.56 21.60
CA ALA A 126 -11.12 7.71 21.60
C ALA A 126 -10.61 8.81 20.65
N ASP A 127 -9.29 9.00 20.60
CA ASP A 127 -8.65 10.00 19.74
C ASP A 127 -8.82 9.66 18.26
N GLU A 128 -8.64 8.38 17.86
CA GLU A 128 -8.88 7.93 16.49
C GLU A 128 -10.35 8.08 16.07
N ILE A 129 -11.28 7.84 16.97
CA ILE A 129 -12.71 8.10 16.71
C ILE A 129 -12.98 9.58 16.53
N SER A 130 -12.37 10.45 17.36
CA SER A 130 -12.49 11.92 17.23
C SER A 130 -11.92 12.39 15.89
N GLU A 131 -10.77 11.86 15.47
CA GLU A 131 -10.18 12.17 14.16
C GLU A 131 -11.12 11.78 13.00
N MET A 132 -11.74 10.59 13.07
CA MET A 132 -12.75 10.20 12.08
C MET A 132 -13.94 11.16 12.05
N GLU A 133 -14.40 11.65 13.21
CA GLU A 133 -15.48 12.65 13.28
C GLU A 133 -15.07 13.96 12.60
N GLU A 134 -13.87 14.44 12.86
CA GLU A 134 -13.33 15.66 12.25
C GLU A 134 -13.21 15.52 10.72
N ILE A 135 -12.76 14.36 10.23
CA ILE A 135 -12.71 14.09 8.79
C ILE A 135 -14.10 14.18 8.17
N LEU A 136 -15.11 13.57 8.79
CA LEU A 136 -16.47 13.60 8.25
C LEU A 136 -17.09 14.99 8.36
N GLN A 137 -16.75 15.79 9.38
CA GLN A 137 -17.18 17.17 9.45
C GLN A 137 -16.58 18.01 8.32
N ARG A 138 -15.26 17.89 8.05
CA ARG A 138 -14.63 18.55 6.90
C ARG A 138 -15.25 18.10 5.56
N GLN A 139 -15.60 16.82 5.46
CA GLN A 139 -16.27 16.29 4.26
C GLN A 139 -17.64 16.93 4.06
N GLU A 140 -18.41 17.12 5.13
CA GLU A 140 -19.72 17.76 5.10
C GLU A 140 -19.61 19.23 4.73
N ASP A 141 -18.74 19.98 5.41
CA ASP A 141 -18.53 21.41 5.18
C ASP A 141 -18.16 21.71 3.72
N LYS A 142 -17.26 20.93 3.14
CA LYS A 142 -16.88 21.03 1.72
C LYS A 142 -18.04 20.69 0.80
N GLN A 143 -18.80 19.66 1.14
CA GLN A 143 -19.97 19.28 0.35
C GLN A 143 -21.04 20.37 0.33
N GLU A 144 -21.28 21.06 1.45
CA GLU A 144 -22.20 22.21 1.54
C GLU A 144 -21.72 23.39 0.69
N GLN A 145 -20.41 23.57 0.56
CA GLN A 145 -19.77 24.58 -0.29
C GLN A 145 -19.73 24.18 -1.78
N GLY A 146 -20.20 22.98 -2.12
CA GLY A 146 -20.17 22.46 -3.48
C GLY A 146 -18.75 22.01 -3.93
N GLU A 147 -17.83 21.84 -2.99
CA GLU A 147 -16.46 21.42 -3.26
C GLU A 147 -16.35 19.91 -3.40
N VAL A 148 -15.23 19.47 -3.99
CA VAL A 148 -14.93 18.04 -4.19
C VAL A 148 -14.33 17.45 -2.91
N THR A 149 -14.84 16.32 -2.47
CA THR A 149 -14.50 15.66 -1.19
C THR A 149 -13.66 14.39 -1.34
N ILE A 150 -12.78 14.34 -2.38
CA ILE A 150 -11.97 13.14 -2.69
C ILE A 150 -10.97 12.85 -1.59
N ALA A 151 -10.32 13.91 -1.08
CA ALA A 151 -9.31 13.78 -0.04
C ALA A 151 -9.91 13.24 1.27
N GLU A 152 -11.03 13.80 1.69
CA GLU A 152 -11.73 13.41 2.91
C GLU A 152 -12.29 11.98 2.80
N ASP A 153 -12.78 11.59 1.62
CA ASP A 153 -13.23 10.21 1.33
C ASP A 153 -12.06 9.21 1.51
N ALA A 154 -10.89 9.52 0.95
CA ALA A 154 -9.70 8.67 1.09
C ALA A 154 -9.18 8.65 2.54
N GLU A 155 -9.11 9.80 3.19
CA GLU A 155 -8.62 9.97 4.57
C GLU A 155 -9.50 9.19 5.56
N PHE A 156 -10.82 9.17 5.37
CA PHE A 156 -11.72 8.38 6.21
C PHE A 156 -11.45 6.88 6.10
N HIS A 157 -11.30 6.35 4.90
CA HIS A 157 -10.97 4.93 4.71
C HIS A 157 -9.61 4.57 5.31
N TYR A 158 -8.63 5.48 5.18
CA TYR A 158 -7.32 5.31 5.79
C TYR A 158 -7.39 5.31 7.32
N SER A 159 -8.16 6.24 7.93
CA SER A 159 -8.31 6.31 9.39
C SER A 159 -8.98 5.06 9.97
N VAL A 160 -9.97 4.49 9.28
CA VAL A 160 -10.57 3.21 9.66
C VAL A 160 -9.54 2.07 9.59
N ALA A 161 -8.70 2.05 8.56
CA ALA A 161 -7.64 1.04 8.43
C ALA A 161 -6.58 1.21 9.53
N LEU A 162 -6.19 2.44 9.87
CA LEU A 162 -5.25 2.76 10.96
C LEU A 162 -5.78 2.22 12.28
N ALA A 163 -7.03 2.53 12.62
CA ALA A 163 -7.69 2.09 13.84
C ALA A 163 -7.90 0.56 13.93
N SER A 164 -7.69 -0.17 12.83
CA SER A 164 -7.68 -1.64 12.85
C SER A 164 -6.49 -2.24 13.60
N GLY A 165 -5.43 -1.44 13.87
CA GLY A 165 -4.23 -1.83 14.58
C GLY A 165 -3.27 -2.75 13.80
N ASN A 166 -3.36 -2.80 12.47
CA ASN A 166 -2.49 -3.62 11.62
C ASN A 166 -1.70 -2.77 10.63
N SER A 167 -0.45 -2.47 10.98
CA SER A 167 0.44 -1.62 10.17
C SER A 167 0.77 -2.18 8.77
N VAL A 168 0.74 -3.49 8.59
CA VAL A 168 0.97 -4.11 7.27
C VAL A 168 -0.18 -3.79 6.32
N VAL A 169 -1.40 -3.79 6.83
CA VAL A 169 -2.59 -3.48 6.03
C VAL A 169 -2.63 -2.02 5.61
N LEU A 170 -2.11 -1.10 6.43
CA LEU A 170 -2.06 0.33 6.07
C LEU A 170 -1.37 0.56 4.73
N LYS A 171 -0.25 -0.13 4.48
CA LYS A 171 0.47 0.01 3.21
C LYS A 171 -0.31 -0.54 2.01
N VAL A 172 -1.07 -1.61 2.20
CA VAL A 172 -1.96 -2.13 1.15
C VAL A 172 -3.08 -1.14 0.86
N ILE A 173 -3.64 -0.50 1.90
CA ILE A 173 -4.67 0.54 1.76
C ILE A 173 -4.12 1.76 1.04
N ASP A 174 -2.92 2.26 1.38
CA ASP A 174 -2.30 3.39 0.69
C ASP A 174 -2.23 3.17 -0.83
N ILE A 175 -1.70 2.01 -1.24
CA ILE A 175 -1.60 1.64 -2.66
C ILE A 175 -2.99 1.57 -3.31
N LEU A 176 -3.94 0.94 -2.63
CA LEU A 176 -5.31 0.80 -3.13
C LEU A 176 -5.98 2.17 -3.28
N MET A 177 -5.78 3.09 -2.33
CA MET A 177 -6.33 4.44 -2.39
C MET A 177 -5.77 5.24 -3.57
N GLU A 178 -4.47 5.10 -3.86
CA GLU A 178 -3.85 5.74 -5.02
C GLU A 178 -4.39 5.17 -6.34
N LEU A 179 -4.47 3.83 -6.48
CA LEU A 179 -5.03 3.18 -7.67
C LEU A 179 -6.49 3.55 -7.94
N LEU A 180 -7.25 3.87 -6.90
CA LEU A 180 -8.65 4.29 -7.01
C LEU A 180 -8.83 5.80 -7.17
N ARG A 181 -7.76 6.59 -7.11
CA ARG A 181 -7.83 8.07 -7.12
C ARG A 181 -8.61 8.57 -8.33
N GLU A 182 -8.24 8.16 -9.53
CA GLU A 182 -8.92 8.56 -10.77
C GLU A 182 -10.40 8.15 -10.78
N THR A 183 -10.70 6.94 -10.31
CA THR A 183 -12.09 6.45 -10.21
C THR A 183 -12.90 7.24 -9.20
N ARG A 184 -12.31 7.64 -8.07
CA ARG A 184 -12.94 8.52 -7.09
C ARG A 184 -13.21 9.90 -7.68
N GLU A 185 -12.22 10.50 -8.33
CA GLU A 185 -12.33 11.80 -8.99
C GLU A 185 -13.55 11.83 -9.93
N ARG A 186 -13.68 10.81 -10.77
CA ARG A 186 -14.80 10.70 -11.70
C ARG A 186 -16.13 10.39 -11.01
N SER A 187 -16.15 9.45 -10.07
CA SER A 187 -17.38 9.00 -9.42
C SER A 187 -17.98 10.04 -8.47
N LEU A 188 -17.14 10.79 -7.73
CA LEU A 188 -17.62 11.83 -6.80
C LEU A 188 -18.21 13.06 -7.49
N GLN A 189 -17.93 13.26 -8.79
CA GLN A 189 -18.59 14.27 -9.61
C GLN A 189 -20.03 13.88 -10.01
N VAL A 190 -20.41 12.63 -9.83
CA VAL A 190 -21.77 12.18 -10.12
C VAL A 190 -22.72 12.77 -9.07
N ARG A 191 -23.75 13.46 -9.54
CA ARG A 191 -24.75 14.11 -8.66
C ARG A 191 -25.32 13.11 -7.64
N GLY A 192 -25.28 13.48 -6.37
CA GLY A 192 -25.76 12.67 -5.26
C GLY A 192 -24.78 11.62 -4.75
N ARG A 193 -23.62 11.41 -5.42
CA ARG A 193 -22.63 10.43 -5.00
C ARG A 193 -21.91 10.84 -3.71
N SER A 194 -21.54 12.12 -3.60
CA SER A 194 -20.90 12.67 -2.40
C SER A 194 -21.79 12.52 -1.16
N GLN A 195 -23.10 12.83 -1.29
CA GLN A 195 -24.08 12.66 -0.22
C GLN A 195 -24.24 11.19 0.21
N LYS A 196 -24.31 10.26 -0.75
CA LYS A 196 -24.38 8.82 -0.44
C LYS A 196 -23.11 8.35 0.26
N SER A 197 -21.92 8.85 -0.15
CA SER A 197 -20.65 8.54 0.49
C SER A 197 -20.63 8.97 1.94
N LEU A 198 -20.91 10.25 2.22
CA LEU A 198 -20.94 10.78 3.57
C LEU A 198 -21.93 10.04 4.47
N ALA A 199 -23.13 9.73 3.97
CA ALA A 199 -24.12 8.93 4.70
C ALA A 199 -23.61 7.51 5.00
N GLY A 200 -22.85 6.90 4.06
CA GLY A 200 -22.18 5.62 4.26
C GLY A 200 -21.12 5.69 5.37
N HIS A 201 -20.24 6.68 5.28
CA HIS A 201 -19.19 6.91 6.27
C HIS A 201 -19.76 7.15 7.67
N ARG A 202 -20.83 7.96 7.80
CA ARG A 202 -21.51 8.16 9.08
C ARG A 202 -22.08 6.88 9.67
N ARG A 203 -22.63 5.97 8.85
CA ARG A 203 -23.10 4.65 9.32
C ARG A 203 -21.93 3.80 9.85
N ILE A 204 -20.79 3.81 9.15
CA ILE A 204 -19.59 3.09 9.57
C ILE A 204 -19.09 3.63 10.91
N LEU A 205 -18.88 4.95 11.00
CA LEU A 205 -18.42 5.60 12.23
C LEU A 205 -19.37 5.37 13.40
N ALA A 206 -20.69 5.45 13.18
CA ALA A 206 -21.68 5.17 14.22
C ALA A 206 -21.58 3.73 14.76
N ALA A 207 -21.28 2.74 13.92
CA ALA A 207 -21.05 1.37 14.35
C ALA A 207 -19.73 1.22 15.12
N ILE A 208 -18.65 1.89 14.68
CA ILE A 208 -17.36 1.93 15.38
C ILE A 208 -17.52 2.55 16.78
N LYS A 209 -18.23 3.67 16.91
CA LYS A 209 -18.52 4.32 18.20
C LYS A 209 -19.28 3.42 19.15
N ARG A 210 -20.22 2.62 18.65
CA ARG A 210 -20.95 1.63 19.46
C ARG A 210 -20.17 0.37 19.76
N ARG A 211 -18.94 0.25 19.25
CA ARG A 211 -18.12 -0.97 19.40
C ARG A 211 -18.78 -2.22 18.78
N ASP A 212 -19.61 -2.02 17.77
CA ASP A 212 -20.34 -3.09 17.08
C ASP A 212 -19.59 -3.52 15.82
N ALA A 213 -18.77 -4.55 15.97
CA ALA A 213 -17.90 -5.05 14.91
C ALA A 213 -18.69 -5.57 13.67
N GLU A 214 -19.79 -6.28 13.90
CA GLU A 214 -20.60 -6.81 12.79
C GLU A 214 -21.38 -5.71 12.08
N ALA A 215 -21.90 -4.73 12.80
CA ALA A 215 -22.53 -3.57 12.18
C ALA A 215 -21.52 -2.71 11.39
N ALA A 216 -20.29 -2.53 11.90
CA ALA A 216 -19.24 -1.79 11.20
C ALA A 216 -18.83 -2.49 9.90
N LYS A 217 -18.65 -3.82 9.95
CA LYS A 217 -18.37 -4.65 8.77
C LYS A 217 -19.47 -4.57 7.73
N ALA A 218 -20.73 -4.71 8.15
CA ALA A 218 -21.89 -4.63 7.25
C ALA A 218 -22.04 -3.24 6.65
N ALA A 219 -21.83 -2.17 7.44
CA ALA A 219 -21.91 -0.79 6.96
C ALA A 219 -20.82 -0.48 5.92
N MET A 220 -19.57 -0.92 6.14
CA MET A 220 -18.48 -0.75 5.20
C MET A 220 -18.74 -1.51 3.90
N ARG A 221 -19.19 -2.77 3.98
CA ARG A 221 -19.54 -3.55 2.79
C ARG A 221 -20.60 -2.84 1.95
N ARG A 222 -21.69 -2.44 2.59
CA ARG A 222 -22.81 -1.73 1.92
C ARG A 222 -22.34 -0.42 1.28
N HIS A 223 -21.46 0.34 1.97
CA HIS A 223 -20.90 1.56 1.42
C HIS A 223 -20.14 1.29 0.11
N ILE A 224 -19.30 0.25 0.05
CA ILE A 224 -18.54 -0.09 -1.15
C ILE A 224 -19.47 -0.58 -2.27
N GLU A 225 -20.50 -1.35 -1.95
CA GLU A 225 -21.53 -1.80 -2.90
C GLU A 225 -22.32 -0.61 -3.50
N ASP A 226 -22.71 0.37 -2.65
CA ASP A 226 -23.34 1.63 -3.10
C ASP A 226 -22.43 2.41 -4.08
N VAL A 227 -21.10 2.38 -3.85
CA VAL A 227 -20.09 2.98 -4.75
C VAL A 227 -20.02 2.22 -6.08
N GLU A 228 -19.90 0.91 -5.99
CA GLU A 228 -19.79 0.02 -7.15
C GLU A 228 -20.99 0.18 -8.09
N GLU A 229 -22.20 0.20 -7.55
CA GLU A 229 -23.42 0.42 -8.35
C GLU A 229 -23.36 1.72 -9.15
N ILE A 230 -22.89 2.80 -8.55
CA ILE A 230 -22.79 4.10 -9.23
C ILE A 230 -21.70 4.08 -10.30
N VAL A 231 -20.54 3.48 -10.01
CA VAL A 231 -19.41 3.41 -10.93
C VAL A 231 -19.73 2.52 -12.11
N MET A 232 -20.28 1.32 -11.88
CA MET A 232 -20.58 0.36 -12.95
C MET A 232 -21.75 0.78 -13.85
N ASN A 233 -22.67 1.63 -13.35
CA ASN A 233 -23.79 2.13 -14.15
C ASN A 233 -23.44 3.37 -14.99
N LYS A 234 -22.29 4.00 -14.76
CA LYS A 234 -21.93 5.28 -15.42
C LYS A 234 -20.63 5.24 -16.21
N PHE A 235 -19.81 4.22 -16.05
CA PHE A 235 -18.52 4.02 -16.73
C PHE A 235 -18.42 2.62 -17.34
#